data_2cbf7954b008d1e3a4dc55979850edcd
#
_entry.id   2cbf7954b008d1e3a4dc55979850edcd
#
_cell.length_a   1.000
_cell.length_b   1.000
_cell.length_c   1.000
_cell.angle_alpha   90.00
_cell.angle_beta   90.00
_cell.angle_gamma   90.00
#
_symmetry.space_group_name_H-M   'P 1'
#
loop_
_entity.id
_entity.type
_entity.pdbx_description
1 polymer ?
#
loop_
_entity_poly.entity_id
_entity_poly.type
_entity_poly.pdbx_seq_one_letter_code
_entity_poly.pdbx_strand_id
1 'polypeptide(L)'
;MHVRVLFFGRLKEIVGMAEDTVELSDGARVEDLFARYGAKFPELARFRSSVAAAVNQQYAGWSAPLNNNDEVAFLPPVSGGENPSAESATARDVCAIVRAPIHASEVANQVKAPADGAVVVFEGIVRNHSRGKATLYLVYEAYENMALAKMREICVEMRTLYQIDRILMLHRLGRLEIGETSILIAVSSAHRAAAFDASRFAIDTFKRIVPIWKQEYFRDGAVWADGEFPVAQPFPSQSESK
;
A
#
# COMPACT_ATOMS: atom_id res chain seq x y z
N MET A 1 -14.14 22.04 -15.27
CA MET A 1 -13.74 20.61 -15.40
C MET A 1 -14.31 19.78 -14.26
N HIS A 2 -14.65 18.51 -14.53
CA HIS A 2 -15.16 17.57 -13.52
C HIS A 2 -14.04 16.64 -13.06
N VAL A 3 -13.97 16.36 -11.75
CA VAL A 3 -12.96 15.50 -11.13
C VAL A 3 -13.68 14.53 -10.18
N ARG A 4 -13.33 13.25 -10.25
CA ARG A 4 -13.78 12.21 -9.32
C ARG A 4 -12.87 12.21 -8.10
N VAL A 5 -13.42 12.25 -6.89
CA VAL A 5 -12.65 12.33 -5.64
C VAL A 5 -12.93 11.11 -4.78
N LEU A 6 -11.87 10.46 -4.29
CA LEU A 6 -11.95 9.28 -3.45
C LEU A 6 -11.37 9.55 -2.06
N PHE A 7 -12.04 9.04 -1.02
CA PHE A 7 -11.61 9.12 0.36
C PHE A 7 -11.51 7.73 0.97
N PHE A 8 -10.42 7.47 1.69
CA PHE A 8 -10.15 6.17 2.31
C PHE A 8 -9.95 6.28 3.82
N GLY A 9 -10.13 5.14 4.52
CA GLY A 9 -9.88 5.01 5.94
C GLY A 9 -10.57 6.12 6.74
N ARG A 10 -9.84 6.75 7.65
CA ARG A 10 -10.35 7.83 8.50
C ARG A 10 -10.87 9.04 7.73
N LEU A 11 -10.32 9.36 6.55
CA LEU A 11 -10.78 10.51 5.76
C LEU A 11 -12.21 10.29 5.25
N LYS A 12 -12.55 9.06 4.86
CA LYS A 12 -13.91 8.65 4.49
C LYS A 12 -14.90 8.88 5.64
N GLU A 13 -14.51 8.55 6.87
CA GLU A 13 -15.34 8.78 8.06
C GLU A 13 -15.57 10.28 8.33
N ILE A 14 -14.52 11.10 8.21
CA ILE A 14 -14.59 12.56 8.42
C ILE A 14 -15.49 13.23 7.39
N VAL A 15 -15.35 12.84 6.11
CA VAL A 15 -16.12 13.42 5.00
C VAL A 15 -17.53 12.82 4.93
N GLY A 16 -17.73 11.61 5.48
CA GLY A 16 -19.02 10.91 5.48
C GLY A 16 -19.34 10.24 4.14
N MET A 17 -18.37 10.19 3.19
CA MET A 17 -18.55 9.55 1.89
C MET A 17 -17.22 8.98 1.39
N ALA A 18 -17.29 7.89 0.61
CA ALA A 18 -16.09 7.27 0.00
C ALA A 18 -15.72 7.91 -1.35
N GLU A 19 -16.69 8.49 -2.03
CA GLU A 19 -16.55 9.03 -3.38
C GLU A 19 -17.42 10.27 -3.56
N ASP A 20 -16.93 11.22 -4.35
CA ASP A 20 -17.64 12.42 -4.79
C ASP A 20 -17.22 12.78 -6.22
N THR A 21 -18.04 13.60 -6.90
CA THR A 21 -17.67 14.21 -8.17
C THR A 21 -17.87 15.71 -8.05
N VAL A 22 -16.82 16.47 -8.31
CA VAL A 22 -16.84 17.93 -8.15
C VAL A 22 -16.47 18.65 -9.42
N GLU A 23 -17.09 19.81 -9.60
CA GLU A 23 -16.72 20.75 -10.64
C GLU A 23 -15.68 21.73 -10.08
N LEU A 24 -14.59 21.91 -10.82
CA LEU A 24 -13.48 22.82 -10.52
C LEU A 24 -13.24 23.76 -11.69
N SER A 25 -12.64 24.91 -11.41
CA SER A 25 -12.13 25.81 -12.45
C SER A 25 -10.98 25.16 -13.22
N ASP A 26 -10.82 25.53 -14.47
CA ASP A 26 -9.68 25.09 -15.26
C ASP A 26 -8.37 25.60 -14.64
N GLY A 27 -7.35 24.74 -14.61
CA GLY A 27 -6.07 25.03 -13.99
C GLY A 27 -6.01 24.80 -12.48
N ALA A 28 -7.08 24.30 -11.85
CA ALA A 28 -7.06 23.93 -10.43
C ALA A 28 -6.04 22.80 -10.16
N ARG A 29 -5.51 22.78 -8.96
CA ARG A 29 -4.50 21.83 -8.48
C ARG A 29 -5.06 20.93 -7.39
N VAL A 30 -4.33 19.90 -7.04
CA VAL A 30 -4.68 18.99 -5.93
C VAL A 30 -4.92 19.75 -4.62
N GLU A 31 -4.11 20.76 -4.33
CA GLU A 31 -4.27 21.59 -3.12
C GLU A 31 -5.56 22.40 -3.09
N ASP A 32 -6.02 22.91 -4.24
CA ASP A 32 -7.28 23.66 -4.35
C ASP A 32 -8.47 22.74 -4.07
N LEU A 33 -8.41 21.50 -4.60
CA LEU A 33 -9.42 20.48 -4.35
C LEU A 33 -9.46 20.10 -2.86
N PHE A 34 -8.31 19.88 -2.23
CA PHE A 34 -8.23 19.55 -0.80
C PHE A 34 -8.74 20.73 0.07
N ALA A 35 -8.36 21.97 -0.25
CA ALA A 35 -8.81 23.15 0.45
C ALA A 35 -10.34 23.32 0.41
N ARG A 36 -10.97 23.01 -0.73
CA ARG A 36 -12.43 23.01 -0.89
C ARG A 36 -13.11 22.05 0.10
N TYR A 37 -12.58 20.83 0.25
CA TYR A 37 -13.10 19.88 1.24
C TYR A 37 -12.74 20.31 2.67
N GLY A 38 -11.56 20.85 2.91
CA GLY A 38 -11.15 21.39 4.21
C GLY A 38 -12.04 22.52 4.70
N ALA A 39 -12.52 23.37 3.80
CA ALA A 39 -13.49 24.42 4.12
C ALA A 39 -14.86 23.86 4.54
N LYS A 40 -15.30 22.76 3.91
CA LYS A 40 -16.57 22.08 4.23
C LYS A 40 -16.47 21.17 5.47
N PHE A 41 -15.30 20.55 5.66
CA PHE A 41 -15.01 19.62 6.75
C PHE A 41 -13.75 20.08 7.51
N PRO A 42 -13.86 20.95 8.53
CA PRO A 42 -12.70 21.53 9.23
C PRO A 42 -11.78 20.50 9.88
N GLU A 43 -12.32 19.33 10.25
CA GLU A 43 -11.51 18.22 10.77
C GLU A 43 -10.56 17.68 9.70
N LEU A 44 -10.99 17.58 8.44
CA LEU A 44 -10.14 17.14 7.32
C LEU A 44 -8.93 18.07 7.14
N ALA A 45 -9.10 19.37 7.29
CA ALA A 45 -8.02 20.35 7.13
C ALA A 45 -6.84 20.09 8.09
N ARG A 46 -7.10 19.52 9.29
CA ARG A 46 -6.08 19.19 10.28
C ARG A 46 -5.16 18.06 9.82
N PHE A 47 -5.61 17.25 8.87
CA PHE A 47 -4.83 16.13 8.31
C PHE A 47 -3.96 16.55 7.12
N ARG A 48 -3.94 17.83 6.72
CA ARG A 48 -3.19 18.31 5.53
C ARG A 48 -1.73 17.85 5.48
N SER A 49 -1.05 17.82 6.63
CA SER A 49 0.36 17.40 6.73
C SER A 49 0.55 15.88 6.72
N SER A 50 -0.52 15.12 6.92
CA SER A 50 -0.48 13.66 7.05
C SER A 50 -1.26 12.92 5.97
N VAL A 51 -1.81 13.64 5.00
CA VAL A 51 -2.53 13.07 3.85
C VAL A 51 -1.63 13.08 2.63
N ALA A 52 -1.54 11.93 1.95
CA ALA A 52 -1.01 11.87 0.60
C ALA A 52 -2.14 12.05 -0.42
N ALA A 53 -1.79 12.53 -1.61
CA ALA A 53 -2.69 12.57 -2.74
C ALA A 53 -2.22 11.63 -3.84
N ALA A 54 -3.16 11.07 -4.58
CA ALA A 54 -2.89 10.36 -5.82
C ALA A 54 -3.80 10.91 -6.92
N VAL A 55 -3.27 11.02 -8.13
CA VAL A 55 -4.01 11.35 -9.35
C VAL A 55 -3.88 10.18 -10.31
N ASN A 56 -5.01 9.64 -10.76
CA ASN A 56 -5.05 8.50 -11.68
C ASN A 56 -4.18 7.32 -11.22
N GLN A 57 -4.29 6.97 -9.92
CA GLN A 57 -3.59 5.85 -9.27
C GLN A 57 -2.06 6.02 -9.13
N GLN A 58 -1.55 7.25 -9.29
CA GLN A 58 -0.15 7.59 -9.04
C GLN A 58 -0.08 8.65 -7.94
N TYR A 59 0.88 8.53 -7.03
CA TYR A 59 1.12 9.56 -6.04
C TYR A 59 1.41 10.89 -6.69
N ALA A 60 0.81 11.95 -6.19
CA ALA A 60 0.94 13.29 -6.74
C ALA A 60 1.26 14.32 -5.66
N GLY A 61 2.08 15.30 -6.02
CA GLY A 61 2.33 16.45 -5.16
C GLY A 61 1.12 17.39 -5.10
N TRP A 62 1.06 18.19 -4.06
CA TRP A 62 -0.04 19.14 -3.84
C TRP A 62 -0.19 20.18 -4.95
N SER A 63 0.92 20.56 -5.60
CA SER A 63 0.95 21.50 -6.73
C SER A 63 0.64 20.84 -8.08
N ALA A 64 0.35 19.53 -8.13
CA ALA A 64 0.03 18.84 -9.37
C ALA A 64 -1.25 19.42 -10.01
N PRO A 65 -1.21 19.78 -11.30
CA PRO A 65 -2.39 20.27 -12.02
C PRO A 65 -3.40 19.15 -12.21
N LEU A 66 -4.68 19.51 -12.19
CA LEU A 66 -5.79 18.60 -12.46
C LEU A 66 -6.35 18.83 -13.85
N ASN A 67 -6.80 17.77 -14.48
CA ASN A 67 -7.47 17.77 -15.77
C ASN A 67 -8.91 17.27 -15.66
N ASN A 68 -9.70 17.51 -16.68
CA ASN A 68 -11.07 17.00 -16.74
C ASN A 68 -11.08 15.46 -16.72
N ASN A 69 -11.96 14.89 -15.91
CA ASN A 69 -12.11 13.45 -15.65
C ASN A 69 -10.96 12.79 -14.88
N ASP A 70 -10.05 13.56 -14.26
CA ASP A 70 -9.08 12.97 -13.35
C ASP A 70 -9.78 12.32 -12.13
N GLU A 71 -9.23 11.19 -11.69
CA GLU A 71 -9.54 10.55 -10.41
C GLU A 71 -8.50 11.01 -9.37
N VAL A 72 -8.94 11.69 -8.34
CA VAL A 72 -8.07 12.15 -7.24
C VAL A 72 -8.43 11.40 -5.97
N ALA A 73 -7.46 10.72 -5.40
CA ALA A 73 -7.61 10.02 -4.13
C ALA A 73 -6.87 10.76 -3.01
N PHE A 74 -7.56 11.02 -1.89
CA PHE A 74 -6.93 11.46 -0.65
C PHE A 74 -6.74 10.26 0.27
N LEU A 75 -5.48 10.01 0.60
CA LEU A 75 -5.01 8.81 1.26
C LEU A 75 -4.53 9.19 2.67
N PRO A 76 -5.14 8.64 3.74
CA PRO A 76 -4.57 8.79 5.08
C PRO A 76 -3.17 8.17 5.11
N PRO A 77 -2.36 8.44 6.15
CA PRO A 77 -1.03 7.87 6.26
C PRO A 77 -1.04 6.37 6.01
N VAL A 78 -0.26 5.93 5.01
CA VAL A 78 0.12 4.54 4.80
C VAL A 78 1.47 4.34 5.42
N SER A 79 1.84 3.12 5.76
CA SER A 79 3.18 2.86 6.25
C SER A 79 4.21 3.02 5.13
N GLY A 80 4.69 4.26 4.90
CA GLY A 80 5.91 4.66 4.18
C GLY A 80 5.82 5.04 2.69
N GLY A 81 6.71 5.90 2.22
CA GLY A 81 6.72 6.70 1.01
C GLY A 81 7.56 6.23 -0.19
N GLU A 82 7.36 6.91 -1.27
CA GLU A 82 8.03 7.14 -2.57
C GLU A 82 7.94 6.11 -3.69
N ASN A 83 7.81 6.70 -4.90
CA ASN A 83 7.45 6.11 -6.19
C ASN A 83 8.66 5.60 -6.98
N PRO A 84 8.64 4.41 -7.58
CA PRO A 84 9.34 4.12 -8.83
C PRO A 84 8.38 4.01 -10.03
N SER A 85 8.91 4.34 -11.21
CA SER A 85 8.23 4.28 -12.50
C SER A 85 7.89 2.85 -12.91
N ALA A 86 6.70 2.66 -13.48
CA ALA A 86 6.16 1.36 -13.88
C ALA A 86 6.91 0.77 -15.09
N GLU A 87 7.55 -0.37 -14.90
CA GLU A 87 7.89 -1.33 -15.95
C GLU A 87 7.25 -2.70 -15.66
N SER A 88 7.05 -3.47 -16.70
CA SER A 88 6.22 -4.68 -16.74
C SER A 88 6.70 -5.80 -15.81
N ALA A 89 5.85 -6.26 -14.89
CA ALA A 89 6.04 -7.50 -14.14
C ALA A 89 6.11 -8.70 -15.11
N THR A 90 7.00 -9.67 -14.85
CA THR A 90 7.14 -10.86 -15.69
C THR A 90 6.00 -11.85 -15.45
N ALA A 91 5.76 -12.77 -16.40
CA ALA A 91 4.75 -13.84 -16.29
C ALA A 91 4.98 -14.81 -15.09
N ARG A 92 6.08 -14.66 -14.36
CA ARG A 92 6.44 -15.47 -13.18
C ARG A 92 6.07 -14.81 -11.84
N ASP A 93 5.58 -13.57 -11.87
CA ASP A 93 5.25 -12.82 -10.67
C ASP A 93 3.74 -12.80 -10.45
N VAL A 94 3.31 -13.14 -9.25
CA VAL A 94 1.91 -13.13 -8.85
C VAL A 94 1.69 -12.07 -7.78
N CYS A 95 0.87 -11.07 -8.10
CA CYS A 95 0.39 -10.08 -7.15
C CYS A 95 -1.13 -10.13 -7.10
N ALA A 96 -1.71 -10.37 -5.92
CA ALA A 96 -3.15 -10.40 -5.78
C ALA A 96 -3.64 -9.84 -4.43
N ILE A 97 -4.81 -9.21 -4.50
CA ILE A 97 -5.61 -8.85 -3.34
C ILE A 97 -6.73 -9.87 -3.24
N VAL A 98 -6.87 -10.51 -2.07
CA VAL A 98 -7.82 -11.59 -1.84
C VAL A 98 -8.73 -11.29 -0.65
N ARG A 99 -9.84 -12.01 -0.54
CA ARG A 99 -10.74 -11.97 0.63
C ARG A 99 -10.83 -13.31 1.35
N ALA A 100 -10.49 -14.39 0.65
CA ALA A 100 -10.38 -15.71 1.25
C ALA A 100 -9.14 -15.81 2.15
N PRO A 101 -9.13 -16.71 3.15
CA PRO A 101 -7.95 -17.01 3.95
C PRO A 101 -6.73 -17.37 3.09
N ILE A 102 -5.56 -16.90 3.52
CA ILE A 102 -4.28 -17.22 2.87
C ILE A 102 -3.63 -18.37 3.65
N HIS A 103 -3.26 -19.43 2.94
CA HIS A 103 -2.59 -20.61 3.51
C HIS A 103 -1.13 -20.68 3.02
N ALA A 104 -0.19 -20.36 3.89
CA ALA A 104 1.22 -20.21 3.54
C ALA A 104 1.84 -21.49 2.92
N SER A 105 1.42 -22.68 3.37
CA SER A 105 1.90 -23.96 2.84
C SER A 105 1.54 -24.19 1.37
N GLU A 106 0.35 -23.75 0.95
CA GLU A 106 -0.11 -23.87 -0.43
C GLU A 106 0.65 -22.89 -1.34
N VAL A 107 0.90 -21.69 -0.85
CA VAL A 107 1.60 -20.63 -1.57
C VAL A 107 3.07 -20.97 -1.79
N ALA A 108 3.76 -21.48 -0.76
CA ALA A 108 5.17 -21.85 -0.85
C ALA A 108 5.45 -22.87 -1.98
N ASN A 109 4.50 -23.75 -2.29
CA ASN A 109 4.64 -24.72 -3.36
C ASN A 109 4.54 -24.09 -4.77
N GLN A 110 3.86 -22.97 -4.92
CA GLN A 110 3.66 -22.32 -6.22
C GLN A 110 4.93 -21.59 -6.71
N VAL A 111 5.81 -21.18 -5.79
CA VAL A 111 7.05 -20.47 -6.14
C VAL A 111 8.26 -21.36 -6.31
N LYS A 112 8.18 -22.67 -6.05
CA LYS A 112 9.29 -23.61 -6.21
C LYS A 112 9.57 -23.87 -7.69
N ALA A 113 10.84 -23.85 -8.08
CA ALA A 113 11.30 -24.29 -9.39
C ALA A 113 12.54 -25.18 -9.24
N PRO A 114 12.84 -26.06 -10.24
CA PRO A 114 13.98 -27.00 -10.17
C PRO A 114 15.34 -26.34 -10.02
N ALA A 115 15.48 -25.09 -10.43
CA ALA A 115 16.73 -24.32 -10.33
C ALA A 115 16.90 -23.60 -8.98
N ASP A 116 15.87 -23.60 -8.12
CA ASP A 116 15.89 -22.88 -6.85
C ASP A 116 16.55 -23.70 -5.75
N GLY A 117 17.49 -23.07 -5.05
CA GLY A 117 18.10 -23.60 -3.83
C GLY A 117 17.46 -23.08 -2.54
N ALA A 118 16.61 -22.06 -2.64
CA ALA A 118 15.94 -21.44 -1.48
C ALA A 118 14.57 -20.88 -1.83
N VAL A 119 13.63 -21.02 -0.89
CA VAL A 119 12.34 -20.30 -0.85
C VAL A 119 12.23 -19.63 0.51
N VAL A 120 11.99 -18.32 0.52
CA VAL A 120 11.67 -17.55 1.72
C VAL A 120 10.21 -17.15 1.68
N VAL A 121 9.48 -17.43 2.75
CA VAL A 121 8.10 -17.01 2.94
C VAL A 121 8.03 -16.08 4.13
N PHE A 122 7.62 -14.84 3.88
CA PHE A 122 7.23 -13.89 4.92
C PHE A 122 5.71 -13.95 5.07
N GLU A 123 5.26 -14.14 6.29
CA GLU A 123 3.85 -14.17 6.64
C GLU A 123 3.56 -13.14 7.73
N GLY A 124 2.73 -12.14 7.42
CA GLY A 124 2.24 -11.17 8.38
C GLY A 124 0.90 -11.62 8.96
N ILE A 125 0.86 -11.89 10.27
CA ILE A 125 -0.31 -12.43 10.97
C ILE A 125 -0.94 -11.42 11.92
N VAL A 126 -2.24 -11.59 12.20
CA VAL A 126 -2.98 -10.77 13.15
C VAL A 126 -2.61 -11.16 14.58
N ARG A 127 -2.10 -10.20 15.35
CA ARG A 127 -1.71 -10.39 16.76
C ARG A 127 -2.89 -10.14 17.69
N ASN A 128 -2.89 -10.80 18.84
CA ASN A 128 -3.91 -10.66 19.89
C ASN A 128 -3.77 -9.38 20.74
N HIS A 129 -2.79 -8.54 20.46
CA HIS A 129 -2.56 -7.28 21.19
C HIS A 129 -1.94 -6.22 20.30
N SER A 130 -2.30 -4.96 20.53
CA SER A 130 -1.74 -3.77 19.90
C SER A 130 -1.83 -2.60 20.87
N ARG A 131 -0.78 -1.75 20.95
CA ARG A 131 -0.76 -0.53 21.78
C ARG A 131 -1.15 -0.78 23.25
N GLY A 132 -0.76 -1.92 23.80
CA GLY A 132 -1.09 -2.29 25.18
C GLY A 132 -2.53 -2.76 25.41
N LYS A 133 -3.33 -2.89 24.37
CA LYS A 133 -4.73 -3.37 24.42
C LYS A 133 -4.88 -4.75 23.77
N ALA A 134 -5.85 -5.52 24.25
CA ALA A 134 -6.23 -6.79 23.61
C ALA A 134 -7.02 -6.51 22.33
N THR A 135 -6.49 -6.98 21.20
CA THR A 135 -7.13 -6.90 19.88
C THR A 135 -8.17 -8.01 19.76
N LEU A 136 -9.34 -7.70 19.23
CA LEU A 136 -10.41 -8.67 18.93
C LEU A 136 -10.25 -9.20 17.50
N TYR A 137 -10.15 -8.31 16.53
CA TYR A 137 -9.93 -8.58 15.11
C TYR A 137 -9.43 -7.32 14.40
N LEU A 138 -8.97 -7.48 13.17
CA LEU A 138 -8.62 -6.36 12.28
C LEU A 138 -9.56 -6.30 11.08
N VAL A 139 -9.72 -5.12 10.51
CA VAL A 139 -10.36 -4.94 9.21
C VAL A 139 -9.39 -4.19 8.30
N TYR A 140 -9.08 -4.76 7.14
CA TYR A 140 -8.22 -4.15 6.13
C TYR A 140 -9.04 -3.58 4.98
N GLU A 141 -8.71 -2.34 4.59
CA GLU A 141 -9.22 -1.65 3.40
C GLU A 141 -8.05 -1.25 2.50
N ALA A 142 -8.30 -1.14 1.19
CA ALA A 142 -7.30 -0.74 0.21
C ALA A 142 -7.88 0.14 -0.90
N TYR A 143 -7.04 0.95 -1.52
CA TYR A 143 -7.27 1.44 -2.87
C TYR A 143 -6.78 0.37 -3.85
N GLU A 144 -7.64 -0.62 -4.14
CA GLU A 144 -7.24 -1.93 -4.71
C GLU A 144 -6.46 -1.81 -6.02
N ASN A 145 -6.93 -0.98 -6.97
CA ASN A 145 -6.25 -0.83 -8.27
C ASN A 145 -4.83 -0.28 -8.10
N MET A 146 -4.67 0.78 -7.29
CA MET A 146 -3.37 1.37 -7.01
C MET A 146 -2.50 0.41 -6.18
N ALA A 147 -3.09 -0.31 -5.22
CA ALA A 147 -2.35 -1.29 -4.41
C ALA A 147 -1.76 -2.40 -5.29
N LEU A 148 -2.53 -2.97 -6.23
CA LEU A 148 -2.05 -3.96 -7.18
C LEU A 148 -0.96 -3.39 -8.11
N ALA A 149 -1.10 -2.15 -8.58
CA ALA A 149 -0.07 -1.50 -9.38
C ALA A 149 1.24 -1.37 -8.60
N LYS A 150 1.17 -0.88 -7.35
CA LYS A 150 2.35 -0.74 -6.48
C LYS A 150 2.99 -2.08 -6.10
N MET A 151 2.22 -3.14 -5.90
CA MET A 151 2.76 -4.49 -5.69
C MET A 151 3.57 -4.98 -6.91
N ARG A 152 3.09 -4.71 -8.12
CA ARG A 152 3.83 -5.04 -9.35
C ARG A 152 5.11 -4.22 -9.51
N GLU A 153 5.07 -2.93 -9.18
CA GLU A 153 6.27 -2.07 -9.15
C GLU A 153 7.33 -2.64 -8.21
N ILE A 154 6.95 -3.10 -7.01
CA ILE A 154 7.87 -3.77 -6.07
C ILE A 154 8.50 -5.01 -6.71
N CYS A 155 7.73 -5.85 -7.41
CA CYS A 155 8.26 -7.03 -8.08
C CYS A 155 9.31 -6.67 -9.15
N VAL A 156 9.06 -5.63 -9.93
CA VAL A 156 10.03 -5.12 -10.94
C VAL A 156 11.31 -4.66 -10.28
N GLU A 157 11.21 -3.86 -9.21
CA GLU A 157 12.37 -3.37 -8.49
C GLU A 157 13.18 -4.51 -7.83
N MET A 158 12.50 -5.50 -7.22
CA MET A 158 13.12 -6.70 -6.68
C MET A 158 13.96 -7.43 -7.72
N ARG A 159 13.47 -7.56 -8.97
CA ARG A 159 14.21 -8.21 -10.06
C ARG A 159 15.41 -7.42 -10.53
N THR A 160 15.34 -6.11 -10.43
CA THR A 160 16.48 -5.23 -10.76
C THR A 160 17.60 -5.34 -9.72
N LEU A 161 17.23 -5.48 -8.45
CA LEU A 161 18.18 -5.45 -7.33
C LEU A 161 18.71 -6.85 -6.95
N TYR A 162 17.91 -7.92 -7.18
CA TYR A 162 18.22 -9.26 -6.66
C TYR A 162 18.10 -10.33 -7.73
N GLN A 163 18.96 -11.35 -7.65
CA GLN A 163 18.86 -12.53 -8.51
C GLN A 163 17.84 -13.51 -7.94
N ILE A 164 16.59 -13.35 -8.32
CA ILE A 164 15.44 -14.15 -7.85
C ILE A 164 14.68 -14.75 -9.03
N ASP A 165 14.02 -15.90 -8.82
CA ASP A 165 13.27 -16.60 -9.88
C ASP A 165 11.79 -16.25 -9.86
N ARG A 166 11.08 -16.50 -8.76
CA ARG A 166 9.63 -16.27 -8.65
C ARG A 166 9.29 -15.41 -7.44
N ILE A 167 8.28 -14.59 -7.62
CA ILE A 167 7.70 -13.74 -6.56
C ILE A 167 6.21 -14.03 -6.50
N LEU A 168 5.70 -14.23 -5.29
CA LEU A 168 4.27 -14.26 -5.03
C LEU A 168 3.98 -13.32 -3.86
N MET A 169 3.09 -12.37 -4.07
CA MET A 169 2.70 -11.37 -3.07
C MET A 169 1.18 -11.31 -2.98
N LEU A 170 0.63 -11.68 -1.83
CA LEU A 170 -0.80 -11.69 -1.56
C LEU A 170 -1.11 -10.78 -0.38
N HIS A 171 -2.17 -9.98 -0.48
CA HIS A 171 -2.73 -9.29 0.68
C HIS A 171 -4.23 -9.57 0.81
N ARG A 172 -4.68 -9.86 2.04
CA ARG A 172 -6.08 -10.12 2.34
C ARG A 172 -6.76 -8.86 2.87
N LEU A 173 -7.96 -8.57 2.34
CA LEU A 173 -8.80 -7.48 2.78
C LEU A 173 -10.04 -7.99 3.53
N GLY A 174 -10.71 -7.05 4.21
CA GLY A 174 -11.88 -7.30 5.04
C GLY A 174 -11.49 -7.70 6.46
N ARG A 175 -12.38 -8.41 7.15
CA ARG A 175 -12.18 -8.82 8.53
C ARG A 175 -11.25 -10.02 8.62
N LEU A 176 -10.26 -9.93 9.52
CA LEU A 176 -9.31 -10.98 9.87
C LEU A 176 -9.31 -11.22 11.37
N GLU A 177 -9.40 -12.50 11.75
CA GLU A 177 -9.32 -12.94 13.13
C GLU A 177 -7.86 -13.07 13.59
N ILE A 178 -7.65 -13.20 14.90
CA ILE A 178 -6.32 -13.41 15.50
C ILE A 178 -5.69 -14.69 14.94
N GLY A 179 -4.42 -14.60 14.53
CA GLY A 179 -3.67 -15.69 13.91
C GLY A 179 -3.86 -15.82 12.41
N GLU A 180 -4.84 -15.14 11.80
CA GLU A 180 -5.02 -15.18 10.35
C GLU A 180 -3.96 -14.34 9.61
N THR A 181 -3.61 -14.79 8.41
CA THR A 181 -2.63 -14.15 7.54
C THR A 181 -3.23 -12.95 6.83
N SER A 182 -2.62 -11.78 7.02
CA SER A 182 -2.99 -10.53 6.32
C SER A 182 -2.20 -10.33 5.04
N ILE A 183 -0.92 -10.63 5.06
CA ILE A 183 0.00 -10.51 3.92
C ILE A 183 0.89 -11.75 3.85
N LEU A 184 1.15 -12.19 2.64
CA LEU A 184 2.14 -13.24 2.38
C LEU A 184 3.01 -12.84 1.20
N ILE A 185 4.33 -12.93 1.39
CA ILE A 185 5.34 -12.69 0.35
C ILE A 185 6.20 -13.94 0.27
N ALA A 186 6.20 -14.62 -0.88
CA ALA A 186 7.07 -15.76 -1.14
C ALA A 186 8.04 -15.42 -2.28
N VAL A 187 9.32 -15.69 -2.04
CA VAL A 187 10.40 -15.42 -3.00
C VAL A 187 11.25 -16.67 -3.16
N SER A 188 11.48 -17.09 -4.40
CA SER A 188 12.42 -18.16 -4.70
C SER A 188 13.68 -17.67 -5.39
N SER A 189 14.79 -18.34 -5.16
CA SER A 189 16.10 -18.03 -5.73
C SER A 189 17.03 -19.24 -5.68
N ALA A 190 18.04 -19.26 -6.57
CA ALA A 190 19.13 -20.23 -6.51
C ALA A 190 19.91 -20.14 -5.18
N HIS A 191 20.01 -18.95 -4.59
CA HIS A 191 20.81 -18.69 -3.39
C HIS A 191 20.00 -18.03 -2.28
N ARG A 192 20.13 -18.55 -1.04
CA ARG A 192 19.38 -18.07 0.13
C ARG A 192 19.55 -16.58 0.44
N ALA A 193 20.75 -16.00 0.24
CA ALA A 193 21.01 -14.60 0.54
C ALA A 193 20.07 -13.69 -0.27
N ALA A 194 20.02 -13.87 -1.60
CA ALA A 194 19.14 -13.10 -2.47
C ALA A 194 17.65 -13.26 -2.10
N ALA A 195 17.21 -14.47 -1.71
CA ALA A 195 15.83 -14.70 -1.29
C ALA A 195 15.47 -13.96 0.01
N PHE A 196 16.36 -13.94 1.02
CA PHE A 196 16.15 -13.22 2.27
C PHE A 196 16.15 -11.70 2.05
N ASP A 197 17.15 -11.18 1.32
CA ASP A 197 17.28 -9.74 1.08
C ASP A 197 16.09 -9.21 0.27
N ALA A 198 15.68 -9.93 -0.78
CA ALA A 198 14.52 -9.58 -1.59
C ALA A 198 13.22 -9.64 -0.80
N SER A 199 13.02 -10.66 0.07
CA SER A 199 11.84 -10.76 0.90
C SER A 199 11.73 -9.60 1.91
N ARG A 200 12.85 -9.23 2.53
CA ARG A 200 12.91 -8.08 3.44
C ARG A 200 12.63 -6.77 2.70
N PHE A 201 13.29 -6.56 1.57
CA PHE A 201 13.05 -5.40 0.72
C PHE A 201 11.57 -5.29 0.34
N ALA A 202 10.95 -6.41 -0.06
CA ALA A 202 9.56 -6.45 -0.47
C ALA A 202 8.62 -5.98 0.65
N ILE A 203 8.74 -6.51 1.87
CA ILE A 203 7.84 -6.12 2.97
C ILE A 203 8.08 -4.70 3.44
N ASP A 204 9.35 -4.25 3.50
CA ASP A 204 9.68 -2.90 3.93
C ASP A 204 9.17 -1.88 2.90
N THR A 205 9.31 -2.15 1.59
CA THR A 205 8.79 -1.31 0.52
C THR A 205 7.26 -1.37 0.45
N PHE A 206 6.66 -2.57 0.58
CA PHE A 206 5.21 -2.74 0.61
C PHE A 206 4.55 -1.83 1.66
N LYS A 207 5.06 -1.87 2.89
CA LYS A 207 4.54 -1.02 3.97
C LYS A 207 4.66 0.46 3.69
N ARG A 208 5.58 0.88 2.83
CA ARG A 208 5.81 2.27 2.47
C ARG A 208 4.92 2.80 1.36
N ILE A 209 4.65 2.00 0.31
CA ILE A 209 4.04 2.53 -0.92
C ILE A 209 2.69 1.92 -1.28
N VAL A 210 2.32 0.76 -0.70
CA VAL A 210 1.05 0.12 -1.04
C VAL A 210 -0.09 0.70 -0.21
N PRO A 211 -1.12 1.30 -0.83
CA PRO A 211 -2.19 1.99 -0.13
C PRO A 211 -3.19 0.99 0.46
N ILE A 212 -2.84 0.46 1.61
CA ILE A 212 -3.65 -0.46 2.42
C ILE A 212 -3.67 0.07 3.86
N TRP A 213 -4.85 0.10 4.45
CA TRP A 213 -5.07 0.57 5.82
C TRP A 213 -5.71 -0.52 6.64
N LYS A 214 -5.47 -0.50 7.96
CA LYS A 214 -6.11 -1.40 8.90
C LYS A 214 -6.81 -0.62 10.01
N GLN A 215 -8.01 -1.06 10.35
CA GLN A 215 -8.74 -0.65 11.53
C GLN A 215 -8.64 -1.75 12.58
N GLU A 216 -8.19 -1.40 13.77
CA GLU A 216 -8.01 -2.32 14.90
C GLU A 216 -9.22 -2.23 15.82
N TYR A 217 -9.83 -3.37 16.10
CA TYR A 217 -11.00 -3.48 16.95
C TYR A 217 -10.64 -4.02 18.32
N PHE A 218 -10.99 -3.23 19.34
CA PHE A 218 -10.78 -3.52 20.77
C PHE A 218 -12.14 -3.61 21.46
N ARG A 219 -12.16 -4.01 22.74
CA ARG A 219 -13.40 -4.04 23.55
C ARG A 219 -14.03 -2.66 23.75
N ASP A 220 -13.22 -1.62 23.76
CA ASP A 220 -13.59 -0.22 24.00
C ASP A 220 -13.74 0.62 22.72
N GLY A 221 -13.79 -0.02 21.56
CA GLY A 221 -14.02 0.62 20.28
C GLY A 221 -13.02 0.23 19.19
N ALA A 222 -13.11 0.91 18.06
CA ALA A 222 -12.23 0.70 16.90
C ALA A 222 -11.34 1.91 16.67
N VAL A 223 -10.10 1.67 16.22
CA VAL A 223 -9.12 2.71 15.92
C VAL A 223 -8.42 2.39 14.61
N TRP A 224 -8.32 3.36 13.71
CA TRP A 224 -7.44 3.24 12.56
C TRP A 224 -5.99 3.21 13.03
N ALA A 225 -5.24 2.24 12.56
CA ALA A 225 -3.82 2.19 12.87
C ALA A 225 -3.12 3.36 12.17
N ASP A 226 -2.30 4.10 12.95
CA ASP A 226 -1.45 5.13 12.37
C ASP A 226 -0.45 4.43 11.45
N GLY A 227 -0.46 4.83 10.17
CA GLY A 227 0.59 4.49 9.22
C GLY A 227 1.81 5.38 9.44
N GLU A 228 2.96 4.96 8.94
CA GLU A 228 4.10 5.86 8.76
C GLU A 228 3.78 6.80 7.58
N PHE A 229 4.25 8.06 7.66
CA PHE A 229 4.05 9.01 6.57
C PHE A 229 4.90 8.60 5.37
N PRO A 230 4.40 8.76 4.13
CA PRO A 230 5.25 8.82 2.97
C PRO A 230 6.21 10.01 3.12
N VAL A 231 7.43 9.77 3.56
CA VAL A 231 8.46 10.81 3.56
C VAL A 231 9.02 10.86 2.15
N ALA A 232 8.81 12.00 1.47
CA ALA A 232 9.52 12.32 0.24
C ALA A 232 11.02 12.48 0.56
N GLN A 233 11.77 11.39 0.47
CA GLN A 233 13.25 11.44 0.44
C GLN A 233 13.72 10.82 -0.86
N PRO A 234 14.63 11.49 -1.60
CA PRO A 234 15.26 10.91 -2.78
C PRO A 234 16.04 9.66 -2.36
N PHE A 235 16.03 8.64 -3.21
CA PHE A 235 16.86 7.45 -3.04
C PHE A 235 18.30 7.88 -2.81
N PRO A 236 19.03 7.26 -1.88
CA PRO A 236 20.45 7.53 -1.75
C PRO A 236 21.12 7.15 -3.08
N SER A 237 21.63 8.14 -3.79
CA SER A 237 22.54 7.94 -4.90
C SER A 237 23.65 7.02 -4.42
N GLN A 238 23.91 5.94 -5.15
CA GLN A 238 25.07 5.08 -4.92
C GLN A 238 26.33 5.95 -4.88
N SER A 239 26.82 6.24 -3.70
CA SER A 239 28.12 6.83 -3.53
C SER A 239 29.14 5.73 -3.77
N GLU A 240 29.88 5.90 -4.85
CA GLU A 240 31.14 5.28 -5.22
C GLU A 240 31.87 4.63 -4.04
N SER A 241 31.94 3.29 -4.07
CA SER A 241 32.93 2.55 -3.30
C SER A 241 34.27 2.66 -4.01
N LYS A 242 35.18 3.36 -3.35
CA LYS A 242 36.63 3.22 -3.61
C LYS A 242 37.13 1.88 -3.13
#